data_9708a38da34a28773d1a8e67fd4f4c48
#
_entry.id   9708a38da34a28773d1a8e67fd4f4c48
#
_cell.length_a   1.000
_cell.length_b   1.000
_cell.length_c   1.000
_cell.angle_alpha   90.00
_cell.angle_beta   90.00
_cell.angle_gamma   90.00
#
_symmetry.space_group_name_H-M   'P 1'
#
loop_
_entity.id
_entity.type
_entity.pdbx_description
1 polymer ?
#
loop_
_entity_poly.entity_id
_entity_poly.type
_entity_poly.pdbx_seq_one_letter_code
_entity_poly.pdbx_strand_id
1 'polypeptide(L)'
;CGTTRLSQVLDWMGDGFDGVLAFDEAHAMQNAAGSDAGRGVKPSQQGLAGLRLQLAAPRARVFYVSATGATSVQNLAYASRLGLWGQGPEYPFPSRESFVSAMEAGGVAAMEVVARDLKTLGFYTARALSFDGVEYDVLEHALTPVQIEIYDAYAGAFRTIHHNLEAALTATGVNDASGQTNASAAKASAKSRFESTKQRFFNHLLMGMKAPTVIRAIEEDVADGYACVIQVVSTGESLLKRRLEAMDPEDELVQGALTPRDYVLSYLEQAFPIHAQKLIEIDGNMVAEPLRDANGALVVSREAEALRDAAMMELMSLAPIPAALDQILWAFGDEAVAEVTGRSIRPLKSGDGALFIEKRSASSNSSETR
;
A
#
# COMPACT_ATOMS: atom_id res chain seq x y z
N CYS A 1 12.11 -19.55 9.52
CA CYS A 1 10.96 -19.36 8.60
C CYS A 1 9.78 -18.92 9.43
N GLY A 2 9.33 -17.69 9.27
CA GLY A 2 8.12 -17.21 9.96
C GLY A 2 6.86 -17.83 9.34
N THR A 3 5.92 -18.24 10.19
CA THR A 3 4.60 -18.75 9.77
C THR A 3 3.82 -17.62 9.09
N THR A 4 3.21 -17.86 7.93
CA THR A 4 2.41 -16.84 7.26
C THR A 4 1.12 -16.57 8.05
N ARG A 5 0.52 -15.37 7.87
CA ARG A 5 -0.78 -15.06 8.49
C ARG A 5 -1.87 -16.05 8.07
N LEU A 6 -1.86 -16.46 6.80
CA LEU A 6 -2.80 -17.47 6.31
C LEU A 6 -2.63 -18.81 7.08
N SER A 7 -1.39 -19.27 7.26
CA SER A 7 -1.14 -20.49 8.04
C SER A 7 -1.62 -20.36 9.48
N GLN A 8 -1.35 -19.23 10.14
CA GLN A 8 -1.82 -18.97 11.51
C GLN A 8 -3.36 -19.02 11.63
N VAL A 9 -4.07 -18.46 10.65
CA VAL A 9 -5.53 -18.48 10.61
C VAL A 9 -6.04 -19.91 10.40
N LEU A 10 -5.44 -20.67 9.47
CA LEU A 10 -5.82 -22.05 9.21
C LEU A 10 -5.56 -22.95 10.43
N ASP A 11 -4.41 -22.80 11.09
CA ASP A 11 -4.07 -23.54 12.31
C ASP A 11 -5.06 -23.21 13.45
N TRP A 12 -5.46 -21.95 13.58
CA TRP A 12 -6.44 -21.53 14.58
C TRP A 12 -7.84 -22.04 14.29
N MET A 13 -8.27 -22.08 13.02
CA MET A 13 -9.58 -22.59 12.61
C MET A 13 -9.68 -24.11 12.80
N GLY A 14 -8.58 -24.81 12.62
CA GLY A 14 -8.54 -26.29 12.68
C GLY A 14 -9.29 -26.99 11.54
N ASP A 15 -9.17 -28.31 11.52
CA ASP A 15 -9.83 -29.15 10.53
C ASP A 15 -11.35 -29.15 10.74
N GLY A 16 -12.06 -28.89 9.64
CA GLY A 16 -13.51 -29.00 9.65
C GLY A 16 -14.28 -27.78 10.15
N PHE A 17 -13.66 -26.61 10.14
CA PHE A 17 -14.31 -25.35 10.48
C PHE A 17 -15.61 -25.13 9.69
N ASP A 18 -16.72 -24.88 10.41
CA ASP A 18 -18.08 -24.66 9.89
C ASP A 18 -18.69 -23.30 10.27
N GLY A 19 -17.85 -22.40 10.78
CA GLY A 19 -18.21 -21.04 11.14
C GLY A 19 -18.44 -20.11 9.95
N VAL A 20 -18.21 -18.82 10.15
CA VAL A 20 -18.37 -17.77 9.13
C VAL A 20 -17.02 -17.17 8.77
N LEU A 21 -16.75 -17.05 7.48
CA LEU A 21 -15.64 -16.27 6.92
C LEU A 21 -16.22 -14.96 6.36
N ALA A 22 -16.01 -13.85 7.05
CA ALA A 22 -16.38 -12.53 6.59
C ALA A 22 -15.16 -11.84 5.97
N PHE A 23 -15.21 -11.58 4.67
CA PHE A 23 -14.19 -10.81 3.95
C PHE A 23 -14.66 -9.36 3.84
N ASP A 24 -14.15 -8.52 4.75
CA ASP A 24 -14.32 -7.08 4.65
C ASP A 24 -13.41 -6.52 3.57
N GLU A 25 -13.86 -5.46 2.89
CA GLU A 25 -13.20 -4.91 1.70
C GLU A 25 -12.85 -5.99 0.66
N ALA A 26 -13.83 -6.89 0.39
CA ALA A 26 -13.63 -8.06 -0.47
C ALA A 26 -13.06 -7.72 -1.86
N HIS A 27 -13.27 -6.47 -2.34
CA HIS A 27 -12.67 -5.97 -3.58
C HIS A 27 -11.12 -6.02 -3.60
N ALA A 28 -10.47 -6.05 -2.44
CA ALA A 28 -9.02 -6.23 -2.35
C ALA A 28 -8.54 -7.58 -2.90
N MET A 29 -9.45 -8.57 -3.05
CA MET A 29 -9.17 -9.87 -3.63
C MET A 29 -9.45 -9.94 -5.15
N GLN A 30 -9.88 -8.86 -5.78
CA GLN A 30 -10.32 -8.82 -7.20
C GLN A 30 -9.30 -9.39 -8.20
N ASN A 31 -7.99 -9.30 -7.91
CA ASN A 31 -6.92 -9.84 -8.75
C ASN A 31 -6.56 -11.30 -8.41
N ALA A 32 -7.50 -12.11 -7.94
CA ALA A 32 -7.28 -13.51 -7.59
C ALA A 32 -6.99 -14.41 -8.79
N ALA A 33 -7.48 -14.03 -9.99
CA ALA A 33 -7.28 -14.79 -11.22
C ALA A 33 -6.00 -14.42 -11.99
N GLY A 34 -5.47 -13.21 -11.79
CA GLY A 34 -4.54 -12.62 -12.74
C GLY A 34 -5.28 -12.14 -14.00
N SER A 35 -4.57 -11.62 -15.00
CA SER A 35 -5.18 -11.29 -16.30
C SER A 35 -4.45 -12.02 -17.43
N ASP A 36 -5.23 -12.69 -18.29
CA ASP A 36 -4.74 -13.32 -19.51
C ASP A 36 -4.59 -12.32 -20.69
N ALA A 37 -4.95 -11.06 -20.49
CA ALA A 37 -4.91 -10.03 -21.52
C ALA A 37 -3.45 -9.62 -21.86
N GLY A 38 -2.71 -10.52 -22.51
CA GLY A 38 -1.48 -10.23 -23.27
C GLY A 38 -0.23 -9.76 -22.48
N ARG A 39 -0.32 -9.53 -21.17
CA ARG A 39 0.80 -9.11 -20.31
C ARG A 39 0.94 -9.90 -19.01
N GLY A 40 0.32 -11.06 -18.88
CA GLY A 40 0.54 -12.01 -17.79
C GLY A 40 0.57 -11.37 -16.38
N VAL A 41 -0.44 -10.58 -16.02
CA VAL A 41 -0.52 -10.04 -14.66
C VAL A 41 -0.74 -11.21 -13.72
N LYS A 42 0.26 -11.50 -12.88
CA LYS A 42 0.18 -12.57 -11.89
C LYS A 42 -0.94 -12.28 -10.88
N PRO A 43 -1.64 -13.33 -10.39
CA PRO A 43 -2.59 -13.19 -9.31
C PRO A 43 -1.97 -12.49 -8.09
N SER A 44 -2.75 -11.64 -7.43
CA SER A 44 -2.29 -11.00 -6.19
C SER A 44 -2.16 -12.02 -5.07
N GLN A 45 -1.16 -11.86 -4.19
CA GLN A 45 -0.99 -12.74 -3.02
C GLN A 45 -2.22 -12.70 -2.10
N GLN A 46 -2.87 -11.54 -1.99
CA GLN A 46 -4.08 -11.35 -1.21
C GLN A 46 -5.26 -12.12 -1.81
N GLY A 47 -5.45 -12.04 -3.13
CA GLY A 47 -6.49 -12.81 -3.82
C GLY A 47 -6.27 -14.33 -3.70
N LEU A 48 -5.02 -14.78 -3.88
CA LEU A 48 -4.66 -16.20 -3.69
C LEU A 48 -4.88 -16.67 -2.25
N ALA A 49 -4.55 -15.85 -1.25
CA ALA A 49 -4.77 -16.19 0.15
C ALA A 49 -6.27 -16.33 0.47
N GLY A 50 -7.10 -15.41 -0.05
CA GLY A 50 -8.56 -15.50 0.10
C GLY A 50 -9.17 -16.75 -0.55
N LEU A 51 -8.71 -17.13 -1.74
CA LEU A 51 -9.15 -18.38 -2.38
C LEU A 51 -8.70 -19.62 -1.59
N ARG A 52 -7.44 -19.65 -1.13
CA ARG A 52 -6.91 -20.77 -0.31
C ARG A 52 -7.70 -20.94 0.98
N LEU A 53 -8.05 -19.84 1.64
CA LEU A 53 -8.85 -19.87 2.87
C LEU A 53 -10.24 -20.46 2.61
N GLN A 54 -10.91 -20.06 1.53
CA GLN A 54 -12.21 -20.61 1.15
C GLN A 54 -12.15 -22.11 0.81
N LEU A 55 -11.08 -22.54 0.14
CA LEU A 55 -10.86 -23.96 -0.22
C LEU A 55 -10.55 -24.82 1.02
N ALA A 56 -9.78 -24.30 1.95
CA ALA A 56 -9.42 -25.01 3.19
C ALA A 56 -10.58 -25.17 4.17
N ALA A 57 -11.60 -24.30 4.07
CA ALA A 57 -12.78 -24.33 4.93
C ALA A 57 -14.08 -24.56 4.12
N PRO A 58 -14.29 -25.74 3.50
CA PRO A 58 -15.41 -25.98 2.60
C PRO A 58 -16.78 -25.94 3.26
N ARG A 59 -16.85 -26.16 4.58
CA ARG A 59 -18.10 -26.11 5.36
C ARG A 59 -18.41 -24.71 5.90
N ALA A 60 -17.46 -23.79 5.84
CA ALA A 60 -17.67 -22.42 6.31
C ALA A 60 -18.70 -21.68 5.42
N ARG A 61 -19.49 -20.84 6.04
CA ARG A 61 -20.32 -19.86 5.36
C ARG A 61 -19.45 -18.66 4.99
N VAL A 62 -19.53 -18.19 3.75
CA VAL A 62 -18.69 -17.08 3.28
C VAL A 62 -19.52 -15.85 3.04
N PHE A 63 -19.05 -14.73 3.55
CA PHE A 63 -19.68 -13.42 3.44
C PHE A 63 -18.69 -12.43 2.84
N TYR A 64 -19.04 -11.83 1.72
CA TYR A 64 -18.23 -10.81 1.05
C TYR A 64 -18.86 -9.44 1.28
N VAL A 65 -18.11 -8.52 1.87
CA VAL A 65 -18.52 -7.14 2.12
C VAL A 65 -17.63 -6.20 1.34
N SER A 66 -18.21 -5.27 0.60
CA SER A 66 -17.47 -4.24 -0.11
C SER A 66 -18.34 -3.03 -0.39
N ALA A 67 -17.80 -1.84 -0.22
CA ALA A 67 -18.46 -0.59 -0.60
C ALA A 67 -18.45 -0.37 -2.12
N THR A 68 -17.47 -0.96 -2.83
CA THR A 68 -17.31 -0.85 -4.28
C THR A 68 -17.66 -2.16 -4.96
N GLY A 69 -18.53 -2.09 -5.95
CA GLY A 69 -18.84 -3.25 -6.80
C GLY A 69 -17.65 -3.67 -7.67
N ALA A 70 -17.77 -4.85 -8.28
CA ALA A 70 -16.78 -5.29 -9.26
C ALA A 70 -16.80 -4.37 -10.49
N THR A 71 -15.65 -3.79 -10.83
CA THR A 71 -15.49 -2.93 -12.01
C THR A 71 -15.43 -3.75 -13.32
N SER A 72 -15.07 -5.02 -13.21
CA SER A 72 -15.08 -5.99 -14.31
C SER A 72 -15.49 -7.37 -13.81
N VAL A 73 -15.92 -8.24 -14.72
CA VAL A 73 -16.31 -9.62 -14.39
C VAL A 73 -15.15 -10.42 -13.83
N GLN A 74 -13.94 -10.21 -14.34
CA GLN A 74 -12.73 -10.87 -13.87
C GLN A 74 -12.48 -10.59 -12.37
N ASN A 75 -12.92 -9.42 -11.89
CA ASN A 75 -12.81 -9.02 -10.50
C ASN A 75 -13.67 -9.86 -9.55
N LEU A 76 -14.63 -10.64 -10.04
CA LEU A 76 -15.43 -11.58 -9.25
C LEU A 76 -14.75 -12.95 -9.06
N ALA A 77 -13.60 -13.18 -9.64
CA ALA A 77 -12.90 -14.47 -9.60
C ALA A 77 -12.61 -15.02 -8.19
N TYR A 78 -12.61 -14.18 -7.16
CA TYR A 78 -12.47 -14.59 -5.77
C TYR A 78 -13.77 -15.14 -5.16
N ALA A 79 -14.93 -14.82 -5.74
CA ALA A 79 -16.25 -15.08 -5.15
C ALA A 79 -16.76 -16.51 -5.48
N SER A 80 -15.93 -17.52 -5.24
CA SER A 80 -16.18 -18.91 -5.56
C SER A 80 -17.39 -19.52 -4.81
N ARG A 81 -17.84 -18.86 -3.73
CA ARG A 81 -18.93 -19.37 -2.88
C ARG A 81 -20.30 -18.76 -3.20
N LEU A 82 -20.40 -17.95 -4.26
CA LEU A 82 -21.71 -17.42 -4.71
C LEU A 82 -22.50 -18.44 -5.55
N GLY A 83 -21.94 -19.64 -5.84
CA GLY A 83 -22.63 -20.67 -6.61
C GLY A 83 -22.75 -20.35 -8.10
N LEU A 84 -21.96 -19.43 -8.63
CA LEU A 84 -22.01 -19.05 -10.06
C LEU A 84 -21.34 -20.08 -10.97
N TRP A 85 -20.34 -20.81 -10.46
CA TRP A 85 -19.65 -21.88 -11.18
C TRP A 85 -19.26 -23.02 -10.24
N GLY A 86 -19.17 -24.23 -10.79
CA GLY A 86 -18.78 -25.42 -10.04
C GLY A 86 -19.02 -26.70 -10.84
N GLN A 87 -18.80 -27.84 -10.17
CA GLN A 87 -19.02 -29.17 -10.74
C GLN A 87 -20.43 -29.64 -10.36
N GLY A 88 -21.27 -29.93 -11.36
CA GLY A 88 -22.59 -30.44 -11.16
C GLY A 88 -23.69 -29.63 -11.86
N PRO A 89 -24.89 -30.22 -12.02
CA PRO A 89 -26.01 -29.58 -12.74
C PRO A 89 -26.63 -28.37 -11.98
N GLU A 90 -26.32 -28.22 -10.68
CA GLU A 90 -26.75 -27.10 -9.87
C GLU A 90 -26.05 -25.80 -10.16
N TYR A 91 -24.89 -25.86 -10.83
CA TYR A 91 -24.13 -24.66 -11.16
C TYR A 91 -24.46 -24.17 -12.58
N PRO A 92 -24.73 -22.86 -12.78
CA PRO A 92 -25.03 -22.30 -14.09
C PRO A 92 -23.84 -22.34 -15.07
N PHE A 93 -22.61 -22.35 -14.52
CA PHE A 93 -21.39 -22.45 -15.34
C PHE A 93 -20.48 -23.57 -14.82
N PRO A 94 -19.88 -24.39 -15.72
CA PRO A 94 -19.03 -25.52 -15.31
C PRO A 94 -17.69 -25.08 -14.73
N SER A 95 -17.22 -23.86 -15.02
CA SER A 95 -15.96 -23.30 -14.52
C SER A 95 -16.02 -21.77 -14.42
N ARG A 96 -15.09 -21.23 -13.67
CA ARG A 96 -14.89 -19.76 -13.56
C ARG A 96 -14.61 -19.16 -14.94
N GLU A 97 -13.77 -19.77 -15.73
CA GLU A 97 -13.38 -19.31 -17.06
C GLU A 97 -14.61 -19.24 -17.98
N SER A 98 -15.49 -20.25 -17.96
CA SER A 98 -16.74 -20.24 -18.68
C SER A 98 -17.67 -19.11 -18.25
N PHE A 99 -17.77 -18.85 -16.93
CA PHE A 99 -18.53 -17.73 -16.38
C PHE A 99 -17.98 -16.39 -16.88
N VAL A 100 -16.67 -16.16 -16.74
CA VAL A 100 -16.01 -14.90 -17.14
C VAL A 100 -16.21 -14.67 -18.64
N SER A 101 -15.95 -15.69 -19.48
CA SER A 101 -16.12 -15.59 -20.95
C SER A 101 -17.56 -15.28 -21.35
N ALA A 102 -18.55 -15.91 -20.73
CA ALA A 102 -19.95 -15.66 -21.01
C ALA A 102 -20.38 -14.23 -20.60
N MET A 103 -19.89 -13.75 -19.47
CA MET A 103 -20.20 -12.39 -18.99
C MET A 103 -19.51 -11.33 -19.84
N GLU A 104 -18.26 -11.55 -20.28
CA GLU A 104 -17.55 -10.65 -21.19
C GLU A 104 -18.26 -10.56 -22.54
N ALA A 105 -18.72 -11.68 -23.07
CA ALA A 105 -19.49 -11.70 -24.30
C ALA A 105 -20.87 -11.00 -24.21
N GLY A 106 -21.52 -11.12 -23.04
CA GLY A 106 -22.83 -10.50 -22.78
C GLY A 106 -22.78 -9.07 -22.24
N GLY A 107 -21.60 -8.60 -21.81
CA GLY A 107 -21.36 -7.25 -21.32
C GLY A 107 -22.20 -6.88 -20.08
N VAL A 108 -22.53 -5.59 -19.96
CA VAL A 108 -23.25 -5.04 -18.80
C VAL A 108 -24.63 -5.70 -18.62
N ALA A 109 -25.32 -6.00 -19.71
CA ALA A 109 -26.64 -6.62 -19.65
C ALA A 109 -26.63 -8.01 -18.99
N ALA A 110 -25.62 -8.84 -19.31
CA ALA A 110 -25.46 -10.14 -18.67
C ALA A 110 -25.14 -10.00 -17.17
N MET A 111 -24.30 -9.04 -16.81
CA MET A 111 -23.98 -8.75 -15.40
C MET A 111 -25.21 -8.28 -14.61
N GLU A 112 -26.07 -7.46 -15.20
CA GLU A 112 -27.33 -7.02 -14.58
C GLU A 112 -28.28 -8.17 -14.33
N VAL A 113 -28.41 -9.11 -15.29
CA VAL A 113 -29.25 -10.31 -15.13
C VAL A 113 -28.72 -11.15 -13.96
N VAL A 114 -27.43 -11.46 -13.94
CA VAL A 114 -26.83 -12.22 -12.83
C VAL A 114 -26.99 -11.52 -11.48
N ALA A 115 -26.79 -10.20 -11.41
CA ALA A 115 -26.96 -9.44 -10.20
C ALA A 115 -28.42 -9.47 -9.71
N ARG A 116 -29.39 -9.37 -10.61
CA ARG A 116 -30.81 -9.48 -10.29
C ARG A 116 -31.17 -10.87 -9.77
N ASP A 117 -30.64 -11.91 -10.41
CA ASP A 117 -30.91 -13.29 -10.03
C ASP A 117 -30.29 -13.60 -8.65
N LEU A 118 -29.06 -13.17 -8.40
CA LEU A 118 -28.43 -13.27 -7.08
C LEU A 118 -29.21 -12.51 -6.00
N LYS A 119 -29.78 -11.33 -6.30
CA LYS A 119 -30.65 -10.60 -5.38
C LYS A 119 -31.94 -11.37 -5.08
N THR A 120 -32.57 -11.93 -6.10
CA THR A 120 -33.79 -12.73 -5.96
C THR A 120 -33.57 -13.98 -5.11
N LEU A 121 -32.39 -14.60 -5.25
CA LEU A 121 -31.99 -15.78 -4.48
C LEU A 121 -31.48 -15.42 -3.06
N GLY A 122 -31.31 -14.14 -2.74
CA GLY A 122 -30.81 -13.69 -1.45
C GLY A 122 -29.29 -13.79 -1.27
N PHE A 123 -28.53 -14.09 -2.35
CA PHE A 123 -27.08 -14.17 -2.32
C PHE A 123 -26.38 -12.84 -2.55
N TYR A 124 -27.12 -11.82 -2.96
CA TYR A 124 -26.58 -10.47 -3.15
C TYR A 124 -27.53 -9.43 -2.57
N THR A 125 -26.97 -8.57 -1.72
CA THR A 125 -27.68 -7.40 -1.18
C THR A 125 -26.89 -6.15 -1.56
N ALA A 126 -27.55 -5.20 -2.20
CA ALA A 126 -26.97 -3.89 -2.48
C ALA A 126 -27.96 -2.81 -2.08
N ARG A 127 -27.48 -1.82 -1.36
CA ARG A 127 -28.22 -0.60 -1.04
C ARG A 127 -27.65 0.54 -1.90
N ALA A 128 -28.47 1.05 -2.80
CA ALA A 128 -28.18 2.30 -3.47
C ALA A 128 -28.49 3.46 -2.52
N LEU A 129 -27.53 4.35 -2.34
CA LEU A 129 -27.76 5.62 -1.65
C LEU A 129 -28.25 6.64 -2.68
N SER A 130 -29.20 7.50 -2.28
CA SER A 130 -29.53 8.68 -3.07
C SER A 130 -28.43 9.71 -2.86
N PHE A 131 -28.04 10.35 -3.94
CA PHE A 131 -27.14 11.50 -3.94
C PHE A 131 -27.91 12.82 -4.09
N ASP A 132 -29.23 12.80 -3.90
CA ASP A 132 -30.06 14.01 -3.97
C ASP A 132 -29.61 14.99 -2.87
N GLY A 133 -29.32 16.21 -3.27
CA GLY A 133 -28.79 17.26 -2.38
C GLY A 133 -27.30 17.16 -2.07
N VAL A 134 -26.57 16.26 -2.73
CA VAL A 134 -25.10 16.24 -2.69
C VAL A 134 -24.57 17.13 -3.79
N GLU A 135 -23.82 18.14 -3.41
CA GLU A 135 -23.03 18.97 -4.33
C GLU A 135 -21.59 18.41 -4.41
N TYR A 136 -21.03 18.45 -5.58
CA TYR A 136 -19.65 18.00 -5.83
C TYR A 136 -18.85 19.13 -6.45
N ASP A 137 -17.74 19.48 -5.83
CA ASP A 137 -16.80 20.47 -6.32
C ASP A 137 -15.36 19.95 -6.27
N VAL A 138 -14.47 20.55 -7.06
CA VAL A 138 -13.06 20.21 -7.14
C VAL A 138 -12.23 21.37 -6.59
N LEU A 139 -11.65 21.16 -5.40
CA LEU A 139 -10.71 22.12 -4.83
C LEU A 139 -9.35 21.98 -5.51
N GLU A 140 -9.02 22.90 -6.40
CA GLU A 140 -7.73 22.93 -7.08
C GLU A 140 -6.64 23.61 -6.24
N HIS A 141 -5.44 23.03 -6.24
CA HIS A 141 -4.26 23.62 -5.63
C HIS A 141 -3.18 23.87 -6.70
N ALA A 142 -2.91 25.14 -6.96
CA ALA A 142 -1.77 25.54 -7.78
C ALA A 142 -0.50 25.53 -6.92
N LEU A 143 0.55 24.81 -7.35
CA LEU A 143 1.84 24.81 -6.66
C LEU A 143 2.43 26.23 -6.65
N THR A 144 2.91 26.67 -5.50
CA THR A 144 3.66 27.91 -5.38
C THR A 144 5.05 27.78 -6.01
N PRO A 145 5.72 28.89 -6.40
CA PRO A 145 7.10 28.82 -6.91
C PRO A 145 8.05 28.04 -5.99
N VAL A 146 7.96 28.23 -4.69
CA VAL A 146 8.77 27.51 -3.70
C VAL A 146 8.45 26.01 -3.70
N GLN A 147 7.19 25.64 -3.81
CA GLN A 147 6.78 24.22 -3.91
C GLN A 147 7.29 23.58 -5.21
N ILE A 148 7.31 24.33 -6.31
CA ILE A 148 7.88 23.85 -7.59
C ILE A 148 9.38 23.60 -7.43
N GLU A 149 10.12 24.54 -6.83
CA GLU A 149 11.55 24.37 -6.56
C GLU A 149 11.84 23.12 -5.69
N ILE A 150 11.05 22.93 -4.63
CA ILE A 150 11.17 21.74 -3.77
C ILE A 150 10.84 20.47 -4.56
N TYR A 151 9.77 20.47 -5.35
CA TYR A 151 9.38 19.31 -6.14
C TYR A 151 10.47 18.93 -7.15
N ASP A 152 11.02 19.93 -7.87
CA ASP A 152 12.06 19.72 -8.87
C ASP A 152 13.38 19.24 -8.24
N ALA A 153 13.72 19.75 -7.05
CA ALA A 153 14.89 19.27 -6.29
C ALA A 153 14.74 17.78 -5.92
N TYR A 154 13.57 17.37 -5.43
CA TYR A 154 13.31 15.95 -5.17
C TYR A 154 13.27 15.10 -6.45
N ALA A 155 12.71 15.61 -7.53
CA ALA A 155 12.74 14.93 -8.83
C ALA A 155 14.18 14.73 -9.32
N GLY A 156 15.04 15.71 -9.09
CA GLY A 156 16.50 15.61 -9.30
C GLY A 156 17.13 14.49 -8.48
N ALA A 157 16.92 14.50 -7.18
CA ALA A 157 17.43 13.46 -6.28
C ALA A 157 16.95 12.05 -6.66
N PHE A 158 15.70 11.87 -7.04
CA PHE A 158 15.21 10.58 -7.53
C PHE A 158 15.87 10.13 -8.83
N ARG A 159 16.26 11.06 -9.69
CA ARG A 159 17.04 10.76 -10.90
C ARG A 159 18.44 10.26 -10.52
N THR A 160 19.08 10.91 -9.57
CA THR A 160 20.38 10.48 -9.01
C THR A 160 20.27 9.09 -8.37
N ILE A 161 19.24 8.85 -7.53
CA ILE A 161 19.01 7.54 -6.90
C ILE A 161 18.80 6.45 -7.95
N HIS A 162 18.04 6.73 -9.01
CA HIS A 162 17.83 5.76 -10.10
C HIS A 162 19.12 5.43 -10.82
N HIS A 163 19.95 6.44 -11.12
CA HIS A 163 21.26 6.23 -11.72
C HIS A 163 22.18 5.42 -10.80
N ASN A 164 22.23 5.78 -9.53
CA ASN A 164 23.00 5.07 -8.52
C ASN A 164 22.51 3.62 -8.33
N LEU A 165 21.21 3.36 -8.45
CA LEU A 165 20.66 2.01 -8.39
C LEU A 165 21.19 1.13 -9.54
N GLU A 166 21.22 1.64 -10.79
CA GLU A 166 21.77 0.88 -11.92
C GLU A 166 23.27 0.62 -11.75
N ALA A 167 24.02 1.62 -11.28
CA ALA A 167 25.45 1.45 -10.98
C ALA A 167 25.68 0.45 -9.83
N ALA A 168 24.88 0.50 -8.77
CA ALA A 168 24.97 -0.43 -7.65
C ALA A 168 24.63 -1.87 -8.06
N LEU A 169 23.66 -2.07 -8.96
CA LEU A 169 23.35 -3.40 -9.50
C LEU A 169 24.55 -3.99 -10.28
N THR A 170 25.35 -3.15 -10.93
CA THR A 170 26.60 -3.57 -11.58
C THR A 170 27.71 -3.83 -10.55
N ALA A 171 27.91 -2.90 -9.60
CA ALA A 171 28.93 -3.03 -8.55
C ALA A 171 28.72 -4.23 -7.62
N THR A 172 27.47 -4.71 -7.50
CA THR A 172 27.10 -5.88 -6.70
C THR A 172 27.07 -7.19 -7.51
N GLY A 173 27.28 -7.16 -8.83
CA GLY A 173 27.33 -8.34 -9.69
C GLY A 173 25.96 -8.85 -10.17
N VAL A 174 24.88 -8.10 -9.96
CA VAL A 174 23.54 -8.41 -10.51
C VAL A 174 23.52 -8.15 -12.01
N ASN A 175 24.16 -7.06 -12.46
CA ASN A 175 24.42 -6.77 -13.87
C ASN A 175 25.90 -7.04 -14.18
N ASP A 176 26.20 -7.35 -15.44
CA ASP A 176 27.58 -7.37 -15.95
C ASP A 176 28.08 -5.94 -16.29
N ALA A 177 29.33 -5.82 -16.71
CA ALA A 177 29.91 -4.54 -17.07
C ALA A 177 29.26 -3.86 -18.30
N SER A 178 28.49 -4.59 -19.12
CA SER A 178 27.71 -4.05 -20.24
C SER A 178 26.30 -3.57 -19.81
N GLY A 179 25.91 -3.81 -18.55
CA GLY A 179 24.58 -3.52 -18.01
C GLY A 179 23.55 -4.59 -18.32
N GLN A 180 23.93 -5.70 -18.96
CA GLN A 180 23.06 -6.86 -19.13
C GLN A 180 22.92 -7.59 -17.80
N THR A 181 21.71 -8.06 -17.51
CA THR A 181 21.46 -8.76 -16.26
C THR A 181 21.54 -10.27 -16.43
N ASN A 182 22.28 -10.90 -15.55
CA ASN A 182 22.33 -12.35 -15.40
C ASN A 182 21.35 -12.85 -14.32
N ALA A 183 20.70 -11.93 -13.59
CA ALA A 183 19.76 -12.21 -12.50
C ALA A 183 18.51 -11.34 -12.63
N SER A 184 17.68 -11.62 -13.64
CA SER A 184 16.49 -10.82 -13.98
C SER A 184 15.52 -10.61 -12.82
N ALA A 185 15.33 -11.62 -11.98
CA ALA A 185 14.44 -11.54 -10.80
C ALA A 185 14.97 -10.57 -9.73
N ALA A 186 16.29 -10.56 -9.46
CA ALA A 186 16.92 -9.64 -8.51
C ALA A 186 16.84 -8.19 -9.01
N LYS A 187 17.16 -7.95 -10.28
CA LYS A 187 17.02 -6.63 -10.92
C LYS A 187 15.57 -6.12 -10.89
N ALA A 188 14.61 -6.97 -11.26
CA ALA A 188 13.21 -6.63 -11.26
C ALA A 188 12.71 -6.31 -9.84
N SER A 189 13.15 -7.07 -8.83
CA SER A 189 12.80 -6.81 -7.42
C SER A 189 13.35 -5.47 -6.92
N ALA A 190 14.62 -5.15 -7.22
CA ALA A 190 15.25 -3.88 -6.84
C ALA A 190 14.52 -2.69 -7.49
N LYS A 191 14.24 -2.76 -8.79
CA LYS A 191 13.48 -1.72 -9.51
C LYS A 191 12.05 -1.56 -8.99
N SER A 192 11.35 -2.65 -8.72
CA SER A 192 9.99 -2.61 -8.18
C SER A 192 9.94 -1.93 -6.81
N ARG A 193 10.91 -2.20 -5.93
CA ARG A 193 11.02 -1.53 -4.62
C ARG A 193 11.27 -0.04 -4.78
N PHE A 194 12.18 0.35 -5.67
CA PHE A 194 12.46 1.74 -5.98
C PHE A 194 11.21 2.46 -6.51
N GLU A 195 10.52 1.91 -7.50
CA GLU A 195 9.32 2.50 -8.09
C GLU A 195 8.18 2.63 -7.06
N SER A 196 7.99 1.63 -6.22
CA SER A 196 6.99 1.67 -5.14
C SER A 196 7.31 2.77 -4.11
N THR A 197 8.60 2.94 -3.78
CA THR A 197 9.04 4.00 -2.87
C THR A 197 8.86 5.37 -3.50
N LYS A 198 9.22 5.54 -4.76
CA LYS A 198 9.05 6.77 -5.53
C LYS A 198 7.58 7.20 -5.58
N GLN A 199 6.68 6.29 -5.97
CA GLN A 199 5.24 6.57 -6.00
C GLN A 199 4.71 7.00 -4.63
N ARG A 200 5.06 6.26 -3.58
CA ARG A 200 4.66 6.58 -2.21
C ARG A 200 5.17 7.95 -1.78
N PHE A 201 6.44 8.24 -2.04
CA PHE A 201 7.04 9.51 -1.72
C PHE A 201 6.31 10.68 -2.38
N PHE A 202 6.14 10.66 -3.72
CA PHE A 202 5.51 11.77 -4.43
C PHE A 202 4.03 11.94 -4.07
N ASN A 203 3.31 10.85 -3.78
CA ASN A 203 1.95 10.94 -3.27
C ASN A 203 1.90 11.70 -1.93
N HIS A 204 2.80 11.37 -1.00
CA HIS A 204 2.87 12.07 0.29
C HIS A 204 3.37 13.50 0.16
N LEU A 205 4.36 13.76 -0.70
CA LEU A 205 4.88 15.09 -0.96
C LEU A 205 3.77 16.03 -1.48
N LEU A 206 3.07 15.62 -2.54
CA LEU A 206 1.98 16.39 -3.12
C LEU A 206 0.82 16.57 -2.15
N MET A 207 0.50 15.55 -1.35
CA MET A 207 -0.52 15.65 -0.31
C MET A 207 -0.13 16.70 0.76
N GLY A 208 1.12 16.70 1.20
CA GLY A 208 1.66 17.70 2.13
C GLY A 208 1.67 19.11 1.52
N MET A 209 1.99 19.25 0.24
CA MET A 209 1.95 20.53 -0.47
C MET A 209 0.54 21.11 -0.63
N LYS A 210 -0.48 20.25 -0.73
CA LYS A 210 -1.90 20.65 -0.82
C LYS A 210 -2.50 21.08 0.51
N ALA A 211 -1.95 20.62 1.62
CA ALA A 211 -2.51 20.83 2.97
C ALA A 211 -2.86 22.30 3.28
N PRO A 212 -2.05 23.32 2.95
CA PRO A 212 -2.42 24.71 3.23
C PRO A 212 -3.70 25.18 2.52
N THR A 213 -3.99 24.67 1.32
CA THR A 213 -5.23 25.01 0.59
C THR A 213 -6.42 24.30 1.21
N VAL A 214 -6.25 23.04 1.61
CA VAL A 214 -7.29 22.27 2.31
C VAL A 214 -7.61 22.91 3.67
N ILE A 215 -6.59 23.33 4.42
CA ILE A 215 -6.77 24.00 5.72
C ILE A 215 -7.63 25.26 5.57
N ARG A 216 -7.36 26.12 4.57
CA ARG A 216 -8.18 27.32 4.32
C ARG A 216 -9.62 26.98 3.97
N ALA A 217 -9.86 25.97 3.11
CA ALA A 217 -11.21 25.54 2.79
C ALA A 217 -11.96 25.03 4.03
N ILE A 218 -11.29 24.29 4.91
CA ILE A 218 -11.86 23.85 6.19
C ILE A 218 -12.21 25.05 7.09
N GLU A 219 -11.33 26.06 7.16
CA GLU A 219 -11.60 27.29 7.92
C GLU A 219 -12.84 28.01 7.43
N GLU A 220 -13.01 28.11 6.10
CA GLU A 220 -14.18 28.71 5.44
C GLU A 220 -15.45 27.90 5.75
N ASP A 221 -15.43 26.58 5.53
CA ASP A 221 -16.58 25.70 5.79
C ASP A 221 -17.01 25.71 7.26
N VAL A 222 -16.04 25.67 8.19
CA VAL A 222 -16.35 25.73 9.63
C VAL A 222 -16.92 27.10 10.03
N ALA A 223 -16.44 28.20 9.44
CA ALA A 223 -16.99 29.53 9.67
C ALA A 223 -18.44 29.65 9.17
N ASP A 224 -18.78 28.95 8.10
CA ASP A 224 -20.13 28.84 7.56
C ASP A 224 -21.03 27.85 8.31
N GLY A 225 -20.48 27.17 9.34
CA GLY A 225 -21.23 26.26 10.22
C GLY A 225 -21.27 24.81 9.76
N TYR A 226 -20.45 24.43 8.80
CA TYR A 226 -20.34 23.04 8.34
C TYR A 226 -19.40 22.22 9.23
N ALA A 227 -19.66 20.92 9.29
CA ALA A 227 -18.74 19.94 9.90
C ALA A 227 -17.95 19.25 8.77
N CYS A 228 -16.62 19.29 8.86
CA CYS A 228 -15.73 18.76 7.82
C CYS A 228 -15.29 17.34 8.13
N VAL A 229 -15.37 16.43 7.16
CA VAL A 229 -14.79 15.08 7.21
C VAL A 229 -13.66 15.00 6.20
N ILE A 230 -12.43 14.80 6.69
CA ILE A 230 -11.23 14.81 5.86
C ILE A 230 -10.70 13.39 5.72
N GLN A 231 -10.62 12.90 4.48
CA GLN A 231 -10.02 11.60 4.17
C GLN A 231 -8.62 11.80 3.59
N VAL A 232 -7.63 11.18 4.21
CA VAL A 232 -6.24 11.15 3.71
C VAL A 232 -5.89 9.77 3.16
N VAL A 233 -5.05 9.74 2.12
CA VAL A 233 -4.65 8.48 1.46
C VAL A 233 -3.80 7.60 2.37
N SER A 234 -3.02 8.20 3.27
CA SER A 234 -2.16 7.48 4.21
C SER A 234 -1.84 8.34 5.43
N THR A 235 -1.73 7.70 6.58
CA THR A 235 -1.39 8.34 7.85
C THR A 235 0.11 8.34 8.18
N GLY A 236 0.91 7.57 7.43
CA GLY A 236 2.36 7.41 7.71
C GLY A 236 2.71 6.56 8.94
N GLU A 237 1.73 5.93 9.61
CA GLU A 237 1.91 5.21 10.87
C GLU A 237 3.04 4.17 10.84
N SER A 238 3.10 3.35 9.79
CA SER A 238 4.10 2.29 9.69
C SER A 238 5.55 2.81 9.63
N LEU A 239 5.74 4.01 9.11
CA LEU A 239 7.04 4.68 9.06
C LEU A 239 7.38 5.27 10.44
N LEU A 240 6.42 5.92 11.07
CA LEU A 240 6.58 6.50 12.40
C LEU A 240 6.94 5.43 13.43
N LYS A 241 6.26 4.28 13.42
CA LYS A 241 6.58 3.15 14.29
C LYS A 241 8.02 2.66 14.09
N ARG A 242 8.44 2.45 12.83
CA ARG A 242 9.82 2.02 12.54
C ARG A 242 10.87 3.02 12.99
N ARG A 243 10.61 4.31 12.84
CA ARG A 243 11.53 5.36 13.30
C ARG A 243 11.66 5.35 14.81
N LEU A 244 10.56 5.21 15.54
CA LEU A 244 10.58 5.11 17.00
C LEU A 244 11.24 3.82 17.52
N GLU A 245 11.08 2.69 16.80
CA GLU A 245 11.77 1.43 17.12
C GLU A 245 13.29 1.51 16.90
N ALA A 246 13.75 2.41 16.02
CA ALA A 246 15.16 2.64 15.72
C ALA A 246 15.82 3.72 16.59
N MET A 247 15.03 4.47 17.39
CA MET A 247 15.53 5.51 18.30
C MET A 247 15.90 4.91 19.65
N ASP A 248 16.93 5.50 20.30
CA ASP A 248 17.31 5.13 21.65
C ASP A 248 16.21 5.60 22.63
N PRO A 249 15.80 4.77 23.60
CA PRO A 249 14.76 5.13 24.58
C PRO A 249 15.07 6.40 25.41
N GLU A 250 16.33 6.83 25.43
CA GLU A 250 16.77 8.05 26.12
C GLU A 250 16.63 9.34 25.28
N ASP A 251 16.38 9.23 23.97
CA ASP A 251 16.11 10.38 23.10
C ASP A 251 14.67 10.86 23.29
N GLU A 252 14.43 11.68 24.30
CA GLU A 252 13.09 12.22 24.64
C GLU A 252 12.49 13.15 23.59
N LEU A 253 13.24 13.58 22.60
CA LEU A 253 12.77 14.54 21.61
C LEU A 253 12.96 13.99 20.18
N VAL A 254 11.87 13.54 19.59
CA VAL A 254 11.82 13.39 18.13
C VAL A 254 12.01 14.76 17.49
N GLN A 255 13.26 15.11 17.21
CA GLN A 255 13.58 16.32 16.46
C GLN A 255 13.05 16.17 15.03
N GLY A 256 11.86 16.68 14.79
CA GLY A 256 11.26 16.82 13.48
C GLY A 256 10.04 15.93 13.22
N ALA A 257 9.06 16.52 12.54
CA ALA A 257 7.91 15.82 12.00
C ALA A 257 8.35 14.74 11.02
N LEU A 258 7.58 13.65 10.91
CA LEU A 258 7.72 12.72 9.82
C LEU A 258 7.46 13.43 8.50
N THR A 259 8.38 13.24 7.58
CA THR A 259 8.29 13.82 6.25
C THR A 259 8.26 12.72 5.19
N PRO A 260 7.76 12.98 3.99
CA PRO A 260 7.86 12.03 2.89
C PRO A 260 9.30 11.56 2.64
N ARG A 261 10.30 12.39 2.92
CA ARG A 261 11.72 12.07 2.79
C ARG A 261 12.13 10.80 3.56
N ASP A 262 11.53 10.59 4.73
CA ASP A 262 11.84 9.43 5.58
C ASP A 262 11.51 8.08 4.90
N TYR A 263 10.55 8.04 3.96
CA TYR A 263 10.29 6.84 3.15
C TYR A 263 11.46 6.48 2.24
N VAL A 264 12.12 7.49 1.67
CA VAL A 264 13.25 7.29 0.75
C VAL A 264 14.50 6.95 1.53
N LEU A 265 14.74 7.60 2.66
CA LEU A 265 15.85 7.26 3.56
C LEU A 265 15.74 5.81 4.04
N SER A 266 14.57 5.38 4.51
CA SER A 266 14.33 3.99 4.90
C SER A 266 14.54 3.00 3.75
N TYR A 267 14.21 3.36 2.51
CA TYR A 267 14.52 2.54 1.33
C TYR A 267 16.02 2.43 1.10
N LEU A 268 16.75 3.54 1.15
CA LEU A 268 18.20 3.56 0.95
C LEU A 268 18.93 2.73 2.02
N GLU A 269 18.50 2.81 3.26
CA GLU A 269 19.05 2.04 4.38
C GLU A 269 18.80 0.54 4.28
N GLN A 270 17.57 0.14 3.94
CA GLN A 270 17.11 -1.23 4.10
C GLN A 270 17.01 -2.03 2.81
N ALA A 271 16.83 -1.37 1.67
CA ALA A 271 16.47 -2.01 0.42
C ALA A 271 17.35 -1.66 -0.78
N PHE A 272 18.22 -0.66 -0.65
CA PHE A 272 19.19 -0.35 -1.69
C PHE A 272 20.23 -1.47 -1.81
N PRO A 273 20.58 -1.95 -3.02
CA PRO A 273 21.42 -3.12 -3.20
C PRO A 273 22.91 -2.77 -2.96
N ILE A 274 23.41 -3.02 -1.75
CA ILE A 274 24.82 -2.83 -1.39
C ILE A 274 25.58 -4.14 -1.21
N HIS A 275 24.89 -5.28 -1.10
CA HIS A 275 25.53 -6.57 -0.89
C HIS A 275 25.94 -7.21 -2.21
N ALA A 276 27.23 -7.62 -2.31
CA ALA A 276 27.73 -8.37 -3.44
C ALA A 276 26.95 -9.67 -3.64
N GLN A 277 26.71 -10.03 -4.89
CA GLN A 277 25.96 -11.23 -5.28
C GLN A 277 26.90 -12.19 -6.00
N LYS A 278 26.69 -13.48 -5.79
CA LYS A 278 27.20 -14.54 -6.64
C LYS A 278 26.06 -15.09 -7.49
N LEU A 279 26.35 -15.39 -8.74
CA LEU A 279 25.38 -16.03 -9.63
C LEU A 279 25.50 -17.55 -9.48
N ILE A 280 24.41 -18.22 -9.21
CA ILE A 280 24.30 -19.67 -9.15
C ILE A 280 23.25 -20.12 -10.15
N GLU A 281 23.48 -21.27 -10.76
CA GLU A 281 22.48 -21.90 -11.64
C GLU A 281 21.59 -22.85 -10.84
N ILE A 282 20.30 -22.63 -10.88
CA ILE A 282 19.28 -23.50 -10.27
C ILE A 282 18.25 -23.84 -11.36
N ASP A 283 18.09 -25.13 -11.68
CA ASP A 283 17.16 -25.62 -12.66
C ASP A 283 17.24 -24.89 -14.02
N GLY A 284 18.49 -24.60 -14.49
CA GLY A 284 18.75 -23.91 -15.76
C GLY A 284 18.51 -22.37 -15.72
N ASN A 285 18.20 -21.82 -14.57
CA ASN A 285 18.04 -20.37 -14.37
C ASN A 285 19.18 -19.80 -13.52
N MET A 286 19.72 -18.66 -13.94
CA MET A 286 20.69 -17.92 -13.14
C MET A 286 19.97 -17.16 -12.01
N VAL A 287 20.33 -17.45 -10.77
CA VAL A 287 19.80 -16.83 -9.55
C VAL A 287 20.92 -16.08 -8.84
N ALA A 288 20.65 -14.83 -8.45
CA ALA A 288 21.56 -14.07 -7.60
C ALA A 288 21.39 -14.47 -6.14
N GLU A 289 22.47 -14.85 -5.49
CA GLU A 289 22.53 -15.19 -4.07
C GLU A 289 23.54 -14.27 -3.37
N PRO A 290 23.23 -13.72 -2.18
CA PRO A 290 24.15 -12.85 -1.47
C PRO A 290 25.48 -13.55 -1.18
N LEU A 291 26.58 -12.89 -1.53
CA LEU A 291 27.93 -13.39 -1.24
C LEU A 291 28.20 -13.25 0.26
N ARG A 292 28.74 -14.32 0.85
CA ARG A 292 29.13 -14.35 2.27
C ARG A 292 30.63 -14.56 2.38
N ASP A 293 31.24 -13.93 3.38
CA ASP A 293 32.64 -14.15 3.74
C ASP A 293 32.85 -15.46 4.50
N ALA A 294 34.09 -15.72 4.90
CA ALA A 294 34.46 -16.93 5.64
C ALA A 294 33.78 -17.06 7.00
N ASN A 295 33.27 -15.98 7.58
CA ASN A 295 32.53 -15.94 8.85
C ASN A 295 31.01 -16.01 8.66
N GLY A 296 30.55 -16.11 7.40
CA GLY A 296 29.13 -16.12 7.07
C GLY A 296 28.46 -14.73 6.99
N ALA A 297 29.21 -13.65 7.17
CA ALA A 297 28.70 -12.28 7.04
C ALA A 297 28.50 -11.89 5.57
N LEU A 298 27.51 -11.02 5.30
CA LEU A 298 27.25 -10.52 3.96
C LEU A 298 28.39 -9.60 3.50
N VAL A 299 28.90 -9.84 2.28
CA VAL A 299 29.94 -9.00 1.69
C VAL A 299 29.33 -7.73 1.11
N VAL A 300 29.78 -6.58 1.59
CA VAL A 300 29.33 -5.26 1.12
C VAL A 300 30.23 -4.78 -0.03
N SER A 301 29.63 -4.31 -1.12
CA SER A 301 30.31 -3.58 -2.18
C SER A 301 30.55 -2.13 -1.72
N ARG A 302 31.80 -1.75 -1.53
CA ARG A 302 32.17 -0.38 -1.12
C ARG A 302 31.69 0.68 -2.12
N GLU A 303 31.70 0.36 -3.40
CA GLU A 303 31.21 1.25 -4.45
C GLU A 303 29.69 1.46 -4.33
N ALA A 304 28.91 0.38 -4.18
CA ALA A 304 27.45 0.47 -4.01
C ALA A 304 27.07 1.18 -2.71
N GLU A 305 27.84 0.97 -1.64
CA GLU A 305 27.66 1.67 -0.36
C GLU A 305 27.91 3.17 -0.51
N ALA A 306 28.98 3.59 -1.17
CA ALA A 306 29.28 4.99 -1.43
C ALA A 306 28.19 5.68 -2.28
N LEU A 307 27.60 4.98 -3.27
CA LEU A 307 26.48 5.46 -4.07
C LEU A 307 25.21 5.67 -3.22
N ARG A 308 24.92 4.76 -2.29
CA ARG A 308 23.84 4.89 -1.32
C ARG A 308 24.04 6.11 -0.43
N ASP A 309 25.22 6.24 0.17
CA ASP A 309 25.52 7.30 1.15
C ASP A 309 25.50 8.69 0.49
N ALA A 310 25.98 8.81 -0.74
CA ALA A 310 25.86 10.04 -1.51
C ALA A 310 24.40 10.44 -1.75
N ALA A 311 23.54 9.47 -2.11
CA ALA A 311 22.10 9.72 -2.29
C ALA A 311 21.42 10.10 -0.98
N MET A 312 21.81 9.52 0.15
CA MET A 312 21.31 9.88 1.48
C MET A 312 21.68 11.33 1.84
N MET A 313 22.93 11.73 1.63
CA MET A 313 23.37 13.10 1.88
C MET A 313 22.63 14.12 1.03
N GLU A 314 22.44 13.84 -0.27
CA GLU A 314 21.65 14.69 -1.16
C GLU A 314 20.21 14.88 -0.63
N LEU A 315 19.52 13.77 -0.31
CA LEU A 315 18.18 13.83 0.24
C LEU A 315 18.09 14.61 1.55
N MET A 316 19.05 14.43 2.45
CA MET A 316 19.05 15.12 3.74
C MET A 316 19.22 16.63 3.61
N SER A 317 19.84 17.11 2.53
CA SER A 317 20.00 18.53 2.23
C SER A 317 18.72 19.22 1.75
N LEU A 318 17.72 18.44 1.27
CA LEU A 318 16.49 18.98 0.72
C LEU A 318 15.52 19.45 1.79
N ALA A 319 14.73 20.48 1.49
CA ALA A 319 13.74 21.03 2.40
C ALA A 319 12.63 19.99 2.69
N PRO A 320 12.33 19.70 3.97
CA PRO A 320 11.28 18.78 4.34
C PRO A 320 9.89 19.41 4.17
N ILE A 321 8.92 18.60 3.75
CA ILE A 321 7.49 18.97 3.75
C ILE A 321 6.81 18.07 4.80
N PRO A 322 6.13 18.61 5.80
CA PRO A 322 5.41 17.80 6.79
C PRO A 322 4.26 17.00 6.16
N ALA A 323 3.88 15.90 6.78
CA ALA A 323 2.73 15.11 6.34
C ALA A 323 1.43 15.93 6.44
N ALA A 324 0.51 15.75 5.50
CA ALA A 324 -0.73 16.53 5.45
C ALA A 324 -1.58 16.41 6.72
N LEU A 325 -1.72 15.20 7.27
CA LEU A 325 -2.46 14.96 8.49
C LEU A 325 -1.88 15.74 9.68
N ASP A 326 -0.56 15.78 9.80
CA ASP A 326 0.10 16.51 10.87
C ASP A 326 -0.07 18.03 10.72
N GLN A 327 -0.01 18.55 9.47
CA GLN A 327 -0.29 19.96 9.21
C GLN A 327 -1.72 20.36 9.60
N ILE A 328 -2.71 19.51 9.33
CA ILE A 328 -4.11 19.75 9.71
C ILE A 328 -4.26 19.74 11.25
N LEU A 329 -3.66 18.74 11.92
CA LEU A 329 -3.69 18.68 13.40
C LEU A 329 -3.00 19.88 14.04
N TRP A 330 -1.91 20.37 13.45
CA TRP A 330 -1.22 21.56 13.97
C TRP A 330 -1.97 22.87 13.72
N ALA A 331 -2.78 22.93 12.65
CA ALA A 331 -3.58 24.10 12.32
C ALA A 331 -4.79 24.28 13.27
N PHE A 332 -5.48 23.18 13.56
CA PHE A 332 -6.75 23.22 14.31
C PHE A 332 -6.62 22.78 15.78
N GLY A 333 -5.55 22.10 16.13
CA GLY A 333 -5.37 21.50 17.45
C GLY A 333 -6.14 20.19 17.62
N ASP A 334 -5.84 19.49 18.69
CA ASP A 334 -6.40 18.18 19.01
C ASP A 334 -7.81 18.23 19.63
N GLU A 335 -8.21 19.38 20.16
CA GLU A 335 -9.58 19.61 20.66
C GLU A 335 -10.60 19.80 19.53
N ALA A 336 -10.19 20.39 18.39
CA ALA A 336 -11.06 20.66 17.26
C ALA A 336 -11.10 19.52 16.24
N VAL A 337 -10.09 18.62 16.23
CA VAL A 337 -9.96 17.53 15.25
C VAL A 337 -10.09 16.17 15.89
N ALA A 338 -11.18 15.44 15.58
CA ALA A 338 -11.32 14.04 15.92
C ALA A 338 -10.56 13.18 14.90
N GLU A 339 -9.40 12.63 15.27
CA GLU A 339 -8.63 11.74 14.42
C GLU A 339 -9.15 10.31 14.51
N VAL A 340 -9.77 9.80 13.42
CA VAL A 340 -10.23 8.42 13.28
C VAL A 340 -9.27 7.67 12.37
N THR A 341 -8.19 7.16 12.94
CA THR A 341 -7.14 6.41 12.20
C THR A 341 -6.61 5.28 13.09
N GLY A 342 -5.95 4.27 12.48
CA GLY A 342 -5.24 3.22 13.21
C GLY A 342 -3.96 3.70 13.91
N ARG A 343 -3.58 4.96 13.77
CA ARG A 343 -2.34 5.53 14.30
C ARG A 343 -2.37 5.55 15.83
N SER A 344 -1.43 4.87 16.45
CA SER A 344 -1.31 4.78 17.93
C SER A 344 -0.45 5.91 18.55
N ILE A 345 0.24 6.66 17.70
CA ILE A 345 1.13 7.76 18.07
C ILE A 345 0.97 8.89 17.07
N ARG A 346 1.13 10.12 17.50
CA ARG A 346 1.06 11.31 16.65
C ARG A 346 2.04 12.40 17.07
N PRO A 347 2.65 13.14 16.14
CA PRO A 347 3.43 14.32 16.45
C PRO A 347 2.50 15.51 16.69
N LEU A 348 2.59 16.13 17.83
CA LEU A 348 1.90 17.37 18.19
C LEU A 348 2.87 18.52 18.28
N LYS A 349 2.34 19.75 18.24
CA LYS A 349 3.07 20.99 18.35
C LYS A 349 2.67 21.68 19.64
N SER A 350 3.64 21.96 20.50
CA SER A 350 3.38 22.75 21.72
C SER A 350 3.24 24.23 21.38
N GLY A 351 2.75 25.03 22.34
CA GLY A 351 2.51 26.45 22.15
C GLY A 351 3.76 27.27 21.81
N ASP A 352 4.95 26.78 22.11
CA ASP A 352 6.25 27.35 21.73
C ASP A 352 6.76 26.87 20.37
N GLY A 353 5.99 25.99 19.69
CA GLY A 353 6.31 25.44 18.39
C GLY A 353 7.18 24.18 18.41
N ALA A 354 7.56 23.67 19.58
CA ALA A 354 8.31 22.44 19.69
C ALA A 354 7.41 21.23 19.35
N LEU A 355 7.99 20.24 18.67
CA LEU A 355 7.30 18.99 18.33
C LEU A 355 7.53 17.96 19.42
N PHE A 356 6.48 17.25 19.81
CA PHE A 356 6.55 16.12 20.72
C PHE A 356 5.67 14.98 20.25
N ILE A 357 5.96 13.76 20.68
CA ILE A 357 5.20 12.58 20.32
C ILE A 357 4.21 12.26 21.44
N GLU A 358 2.93 12.24 21.07
CA GLU A 358 1.86 11.77 21.93
C GLU A 358 1.48 10.32 21.62
N LYS A 359 1.33 9.52 22.67
CA LYS A 359 0.70 8.19 22.56
C LYS A 359 -0.81 8.34 22.69
N ARG A 360 -1.54 7.90 21.66
CA ARG A 360 -3.00 7.89 21.70
C ARG A 360 -3.49 6.71 22.53
N SER A 361 -4.50 6.92 23.35
CA SER A 361 -5.12 5.84 24.13
C SER A 361 -5.85 4.85 23.19
N ALA A 362 -5.94 3.58 23.61
CA ALA A 362 -6.66 2.56 22.82
C ALA A 362 -8.14 2.93 22.61
N SER A 363 -8.75 3.62 23.58
CA SER A 363 -10.14 4.12 23.48
C SER A 363 -10.33 5.25 22.47
N SER A 364 -9.27 6.03 22.19
CA SER A 364 -9.33 7.09 21.16
C SER A 364 -9.12 6.57 19.73
N ASN A 365 -8.70 5.32 19.58
CA ASN A 365 -8.48 4.66 18.29
C ASN A 365 -9.73 3.92 17.77
N SER A 366 -10.76 3.75 18.61
CA SER A 366 -12.00 3.06 18.26
C SER A 366 -13.00 4.07 17.71
N SER A 367 -13.54 3.80 16.52
CA SER A 367 -14.62 4.56 15.91
C SER A 367 -15.95 4.50 16.70
N GLU A 368 -16.02 3.68 17.74
CA GLU A 368 -17.22 3.47 18.57
C GLU A 368 -17.29 4.42 19.78
N THR A 369 -16.29 5.25 20.02
CA THR A 369 -16.16 5.98 21.28
C THR A 369 -16.43 7.50 21.17
N ARG A 370 -16.96 8.00 20.03
CA ARG A 370 -17.36 9.41 19.92
C ARG A 370 -18.66 9.60 19.15
#